data_b6c47c10f24dea6598bd0a43a6c74504
#
_entry.id   b6c47c10f24dea6598bd0a43a6c74504
#
_cell.length_a   1.000
_cell.length_b   1.000
_cell.length_c   1.000
_cell.angle_alpha   90.00
_cell.angle_beta   90.00
_cell.angle_gamma   90.00
#
_symmetry.space_group_name_H-M   'P 1'
#
loop_
_entity.id
_entity.type
_entity.pdbx_description
1 polymer ?
#
loop_
_entity_poly.entity_id
_entity_poly.type
_entity_poly.pdbx_seq_one_letter_code
_entity_poly.pdbx_strand_id
1 'polypeptide(L)'
;MSTTKGTFEDFIGIWDNNVDENMCKELIEYYEWTIENNYNISPNIDGNNKREQIDREDEAIYIYSASFQYPESLCKQYWKCLQQCIEEYMRNYRIQISGRLHSWMFKVHKVKEKQGYHIWHYENDEYETRDRFLVFQTYLQAPSEGGETEFLHQSKRIDPVVGRTLIWPTGFTHKHRGNPPLKGEKIYITGWLNMSPFVDSTSQFFPSQQRKNVL
;
A
#
# COMPACT_ATOMS: atom_id res chain seq x y z
N MET A 1 3.95 -21.54 6.60
CA MET A 1 3.89 -20.15 7.06
C MET A 1 2.62 -19.98 7.88
N SER A 2 2.73 -19.52 9.12
CA SER A 2 1.56 -19.25 9.96
C SER A 2 0.81 -18.08 9.36
N THR A 3 -0.46 -18.26 8.98
CA THR A 3 -1.30 -17.17 8.49
C THR A 3 -1.63 -16.26 9.66
N THR A 4 -1.08 -15.05 9.66
CA THR A 4 -1.41 -14.05 10.66
C THR A 4 -2.88 -13.64 10.47
N LYS A 5 -3.67 -13.74 11.52
CA LYS A 5 -5.10 -13.38 11.48
C LYS A 5 -5.23 -11.87 11.57
N GLY A 6 -5.99 -11.26 10.66
CA GLY A 6 -6.30 -9.84 10.66
C GLY A 6 -7.25 -9.41 11.78
N THR A 7 -7.12 -8.16 12.19
CA THR A 7 -8.11 -7.43 13.00
C THR A 7 -8.86 -6.46 12.10
N PHE A 8 -10.16 -6.27 12.34
CA PHE A 8 -11.05 -5.53 11.44
C PHE A 8 -11.94 -4.58 12.23
N GLU A 9 -11.89 -3.30 11.89
CA GLU A 9 -12.73 -2.27 12.48
C GLU A 9 -12.95 -1.16 11.45
N ASP A 10 -14.16 -0.64 11.34
CA ASP A 10 -14.52 0.45 10.43
C ASP A 10 -14.01 0.29 9.00
N PHE A 11 -14.10 -0.89 8.45
CA PHE A 11 -13.54 -1.27 7.14
C PHE A 11 -12.03 -1.10 7.00
N ILE A 12 -11.29 -1.00 8.10
CA ILE A 12 -9.84 -1.05 8.11
C ILE A 12 -9.42 -2.44 8.59
N GLY A 13 -8.66 -3.15 7.77
CA GLY A 13 -8.03 -4.43 8.12
C GLY A 13 -6.57 -4.20 8.50
N ILE A 14 -6.11 -4.87 9.56
CA ILE A 14 -4.74 -4.76 10.09
C ILE A 14 -4.20 -6.16 10.32
N TRP A 15 -3.03 -6.46 9.76
CA TRP A 15 -2.29 -7.71 9.95
C TRP A 15 -0.89 -7.40 10.46
N ASP A 16 -0.60 -7.79 11.70
CA ASP A 16 0.75 -7.70 12.25
C ASP A 16 1.61 -8.88 11.77
N ASN A 17 2.89 -8.62 11.55
CA ASN A 17 3.85 -9.62 11.07
C ASN A 17 3.42 -10.33 9.76
N ASN A 18 2.68 -9.65 8.90
CA ASN A 18 2.29 -10.18 7.59
C ASN A 18 3.50 -10.35 6.66
N VAL A 19 4.45 -9.44 6.77
CA VAL A 19 5.74 -9.49 6.10
C VAL A 19 6.82 -9.64 7.17
N ASP A 20 7.65 -10.66 7.06
CA ASP A 20 8.71 -10.89 8.05
C ASP A 20 9.83 -9.85 7.92
N GLU A 21 10.63 -9.69 8.99
CA GLU A 21 11.68 -8.68 9.06
C GLU A 21 12.75 -8.85 7.97
N ASN A 22 13.05 -10.08 7.54
CA ASN A 22 14.05 -10.33 6.52
C ASN A 22 13.53 -9.82 5.16
N MET A 23 12.29 -10.14 4.83
CA MET A 23 11.65 -9.63 3.60
C MET A 23 11.53 -8.10 3.64
N CYS A 24 11.23 -7.50 4.79
CA CYS A 24 11.24 -6.04 4.95
C CYS A 24 12.62 -5.46 4.62
N LYS A 25 13.71 -6.06 5.13
CA LYS A 25 15.08 -5.63 4.84
C LYS A 25 15.42 -5.76 3.36
N GLU A 26 15.12 -6.89 2.74
CA GLU A 26 15.36 -7.12 1.30
C GLU A 26 14.59 -6.11 0.43
N LEU A 27 13.36 -5.74 0.80
CA LEU A 27 12.58 -4.72 0.11
C LEU A 27 13.17 -3.31 0.28
N ILE A 28 13.76 -3.00 1.44
CA ILE A 28 14.48 -1.75 1.68
C ILE A 28 15.77 -1.71 0.86
N GLU A 29 16.56 -2.78 0.85
CA GLU A 29 17.78 -2.89 0.04
C GLU A 29 17.47 -2.72 -1.46
N TYR A 30 16.37 -3.30 -1.93
CA TYR A 30 15.90 -3.09 -3.31
C TYR A 30 15.55 -1.63 -3.58
N TYR A 31 14.85 -0.96 -2.63
CA TYR A 31 14.53 0.46 -2.71
C TYR A 31 15.81 1.31 -2.81
N GLU A 32 16.78 1.09 -1.93
CA GLU A 32 18.04 1.83 -1.89
C GLU A 32 18.83 1.64 -3.20
N TRP A 33 18.95 0.39 -3.67
CA TRP A 33 19.57 0.10 -4.96
C TRP A 33 18.88 0.85 -6.12
N THR A 34 17.56 0.93 -6.10
CA THR A 34 16.76 1.61 -7.13
C THR A 34 17.04 3.11 -7.15
N ILE A 35 17.16 3.74 -5.99
CA ILE A 35 17.51 5.15 -5.84
C ILE A 35 18.96 5.39 -6.32
N GLU A 36 19.93 4.59 -5.87
CA GLU A 36 21.33 4.72 -6.26
C GLU A 36 21.55 4.60 -7.77
N ASN A 37 20.76 3.76 -8.44
CA ASN A 37 20.83 3.55 -9.88
C ASN A 37 19.89 4.46 -10.69
N ASN A 38 19.24 5.41 -10.05
CA ASN A 38 18.33 6.37 -10.67
C ASN A 38 17.24 5.71 -11.52
N TYR A 39 16.63 4.66 -10.97
CA TYR A 39 15.67 3.81 -11.68
C TYR A 39 14.26 3.95 -11.09
N ASN A 40 13.25 4.14 -11.95
CA ASN A 40 11.83 4.24 -11.54
C ASN A 40 11.50 5.23 -10.40
N ILE A 41 12.25 6.32 -10.31
CA ILE A 41 12.05 7.35 -9.30
C ILE A 41 10.71 8.08 -9.54
N SER A 42 9.99 8.35 -8.47
CA SER A 42 8.75 9.12 -8.56
C SER A 42 9.05 10.59 -8.87
N PRO A 43 8.33 11.22 -9.82
CA PRO A 43 8.55 12.63 -10.18
C PRO A 43 8.42 13.63 -9.03
N ASN A 44 7.83 13.24 -7.91
CA ASN A 44 7.69 14.10 -6.74
C ASN A 44 9.04 14.46 -6.08
N ILE A 45 10.13 13.76 -6.46
CA ILE A 45 11.48 14.07 -6.00
C ILE A 45 12.07 15.28 -6.73
N ASP A 46 11.61 15.59 -7.93
CA ASP A 46 12.22 16.62 -8.80
C ASP A 46 11.96 18.07 -8.38
N GLY A 47 11.28 18.31 -7.27
CA GLY A 47 11.24 19.65 -6.62
C GLY A 47 10.63 20.78 -7.43
N ASN A 48 10.08 20.54 -8.60
CA ASN A 48 9.60 21.58 -9.52
C ASN A 48 8.18 22.08 -9.21
N ASN A 49 7.41 21.36 -8.40
CA ASN A 49 6.07 21.78 -8.00
C ASN A 49 6.03 22.17 -6.52
N LYS A 50 6.21 23.46 -6.24
CA LYS A 50 6.20 24.02 -4.87
C LYS A 50 4.94 23.71 -4.06
N ARG A 51 3.81 23.48 -4.72
CA ARG A 51 2.54 23.18 -4.06
C ARG A 51 2.52 21.73 -3.57
N GLU A 52 3.03 20.80 -4.35
CA GLU A 52 3.16 19.39 -3.95
C GLU A 52 4.17 19.22 -2.81
N GLN A 53 5.21 20.04 -2.75
CA GLN A 53 6.19 20.02 -1.65
C GLN A 53 5.60 20.44 -0.29
N ILE A 54 4.58 21.30 -0.26
CA ILE A 54 3.91 21.70 0.99
C ILE A 54 2.97 20.58 1.47
N ASP A 55 2.33 19.89 0.55
CA ASP A 55 1.32 18.89 0.84
C ASP A 55 1.94 17.52 1.13
N ARG A 56 3.10 17.26 0.54
CA ARG A 56 3.77 15.97 0.58
C ARG A 56 5.28 16.09 0.45
N GLU A 57 5.98 15.54 1.43
CA GLU A 57 7.43 15.45 1.47
C GLU A 57 7.82 13.99 1.71
N ASP A 58 8.10 13.26 0.65
CA ASP A 58 8.62 11.89 0.70
C ASP A 58 9.45 11.60 -0.54
N GLU A 59 10.34 10.64 -0.42
CA GLU A 59 11.09 10.06 -1.53
C GLU A 59 10.43 8.73 -1.91
N ALA A 60 10.12 8.51 -3.17
CA ALA A 60 9.42 7.28 -3.58
C ALA A 60 9.93 6.72 -4.90
N ILE A 61 9.82 5.40 -5.04
CA ILE A 61 10.01 4.67 -6.29
C ILE A 61 8.72 3.99 -6.71
N TYR A 62 8.56 3.79 -8.02
CA TYR A 62 7.50 2.98 -8.59
C TYR A 62 7.99 1.56 -8.88
N ILE A 63 7.22 0.56 -8.47
CA ILE A 63 7.41 -0.84 -8.85
C ILE A 63 6.19 -1.25 -9.68
N TYR A 64 6.39 -1.39 -10.97
CA TYR A 64 5.34 -1.80 -11.91
C TYR A 64 5.24 -3.33 -12.01
N SER A 65 4.06 -3.83 -12.31
CA SER A 65 3.84 -5.28 -12.52
C SER A 65 4.76 -5.87 -13.59
N ALA A 66 5.06 -5.11 -14.64
CA ALA A 66 6.02 -5.51 -15.67
C ALA A 66 7.46 -5.60 -15.15
N SER A 67 7.81 -4.89 -14.08
CA SER A 67 9.14 -4.91 -13.44
C SER A 67 9.30 -6.09 -12.46
N PHE A 68 8.26 -6.88 -12.22
CA PHE A 68 8.32 -8.08 -11.35
C PHE A 68 9.19 -9.19 -11.92
N GLN A 69 9.80 -8.97 -13.06
CA GLN A 69 10.80 -9.91 -13.62
C GLN A 69 12.12 -9.90 -12.84
N TYR A 70 12.41 -8.83 -12.04
CA TYR A 70 13.62 -8.73 -11.23
C TYR A 70 13.37 -7.94 -9.93
N PRO A 71 13.68 -8.47 -8.78
CA PRO A 71 13.83 -9.88 -8.42
C PRO A 71 12.46 -10.57 -8.31
N GLU A 72 12.17 -11.37 -9.30
CA GLU A 72 10.86 -12.04 -9.44
C GLU A 72 10.42 -12.76 -8.16
N SER A 73 11.37 -13.33 -7.43
CA SER A 73 11.12 -14.06 -6.18
C SER A 73 10.62 -13.16 -5.04
N LEU A 74 11.23 -11.99 -4.83
CA LEU A 74 10.90 -11.08 -3.72
C LEU A 74 9.52 -10.44 -3.90
N CYS A 75 9.26 -9.88 -5.07
CA CYS A 75 7.96 -9.31 -5.39
C CYS A 75 6.84 -10.35 -5.34
N LYS A 76 7.07 -11.56 -5.85
CA LYS A 76 6.10 -12.65 -5.77
C LYS A 76 5.83 -13.08 -4.33
N GLN A 77 6.85 -13.12 -3.47
CA GLN A 77 6.67 -13.45 -2.07
C GLN A 77 5.84 -12.38 -1.36
N TYR A 78 6.16 -11.09 -1.56
CA TYR A 78 5.37 -10.00 -1.02
C TYR A 78 3.91 -10.06 -1.47
N TRP A 79 3.65 -10.29 -2.77
CA TRP A 79 2.30 -10.42 -3.31
C TRP A 79 1.53 -11.59 -2.69
N LYS A 80 2.19 -12.71 -2.40
CA LYS A 80 1.55 -13.85 -1.71
C LYS A 80 1.10 -13.47 -0.30
N CYS A 81 1.91 -12.72 0.45
CA CYS A 81 1.53 -12.22 1.76
C CYS A 81 0.32 -11.28 1.66
N LEU A 82 0.37 -10.32 0.73
CA LEU A 82 -0.71 -9.38 0.49
C LEU A 82 -2.00 -10.06 0.02
N GLN A 83 -1.91 -11.04 -0.87
CA GLN A 83 -3.06 -11.78 -1.37
C GLN A 83 -3.85 -12.44 -0.23
N GLN A 84 -3.18 -13.04 0.74
CA GLN A 84 -3.83 -13.66 1.90
C GLN A 84 -4.63 -12.62 2.71
N CYS A 85 -4.07 -11.42 2.91
CA CYS A 85 -4.75 -10.32 3.59
C CYS A 85 -5.99 -9.86 2.81
N ILE A 86 -5.88 -9.71 1.48
CA ILE A 86 -6.99 -9.29 0.63
C ILE A 86 -8.12 -10.32 0.66
N GLU A 87 -7.80 -11.60 0.54
CA GLU A 87 -8.80 -12.68 0.59
C GLU A 87 -9.53 -12.72 1.93
N GLU A 88 -8.79 -12.52 3.04
CA GLU A 88 -9.38 -12.43 4.38
C GLU A 88 -10.27 -11.18 4.52
N TYR A 89 -9.80 -10.02 4.05
CA TYR A 89 -10.55 -8.76 4.03
C TYR A 89 -11.87 -8.88 3.29
N MET A 90 -11.81 -9.36 2.05
CA MET A 90 -12.99 -9.56 1.19
C MET A 90 -14.00 -10.50 1.85
N ARG A 91 -13.53 -11.59 2.47
CA ARG A 91 -14.36 -12.56 3.19
C ARG A 91 -14.97 -11.98 4.46
N ASN A 92 -14.19 -11.25 5.27
CA ASN A 92 -14.65 -10.65 6.52
C ASN A 92 -15.82 -9.67 6.28
N TYR A 93 -15.66 -8.80 5.29
CA TYR A 93 -16.66 -7.79 4.95
C TYR A 93 -17.71 -8.27 3.91
N ARG A 94 -17.68 -9.56 3.53
CA ARG A 94 -18.60 -10.17 2.55
C ARG A 94 -18.67 -9.40 1.24
N ILE A 95 -17.53 -8.85 0.79
CA ILE A 95 -17.44 -8.06 -0.42
C ILE A 95 -17.51 -8.99 -1.63
N GLN A 96 -18.50 -8.76 -2.50
CA GLN A 96 -18.67 -9.46 -3.77
C GLN A 96 -18.51 -8.46 -4.91
N ILE A 97 -17.64 -8.78 -5.84
CA ILE A 97 -17.39 -7.96 -7.03
C ILE A 97 -17.70 -8.77 -8.29
N SER A 98 -18.27 -8.11 -9.28
CA SER A 98 -18.54 -8.74 -10.59
C SER A 98 -17.36 -8.68 -11.55
N GLY A 99 -16.37 -7.81 -11.25
CA GLY A 99 -15.14 -7.63 -12.02
C GLY A 99 -13.96 -8.38 -11.41
N ARG A 100 -12.78 -7.96 -11.83
CA ARG A 100 -11.50 -8.45 -11.30
C ARG A 100 -10.81 -7.35 -10.53
N LEU A 101 -10.14 -7.73 -9.44
CA LEU A 101 -9.18 -6.85 -8.76
C LEU A 101 -7.79 -7.13 -9.31
N HIS A 102 -7.07 -6.09 -9.62
CA HIS A 102 -5.67 -6.15 -10.04
C HIS A 102 -4.90 -4.99 -9.46
N SER A 103 -3.61 -5.17 -9.27
CA SER A 103 -2.69 -4.08 -9.00
C SER A 103 -1.62 -4.10 -10.08
N TRP A 104 -1.44 -2.99 -10.77
CA TRP A 104 -0.45 -2.86 -11.83
C TRP A 104 0.81 -2.13 -11.38
N MET A 105 0.77 -1.49 -10.20
CA MET A 105 1.94 -0.89 -9.56
C MET A 105 1.73 -0.71 -8.06
N PHE A 106 2.83 -0.59 -7.34
CA PHE A 106 2.88 -0.03 -5.99
C PHE A 106 4.07 0.91 -5.85
N LYS A 107 4.07 1.69 -4.78
CA LYS A 107 5.15 2.62 -4.45
C LYS A 107 5.85 2.16 -3.20
N VAL A 108 7.17 2.34 -3.14
CA VAL A 108 7.92 2.30 -1.89
C VAL A 108 8.30 3.74 -1.54
N HIS A 109 7.91 4.17 -0.35
CA HIS A 109 8.12 5.52 0.15
C HIS A 109 9.12 5.53 1.28
N LYS A 110 10.01 6.51 1.28
CA LYS A 110 10.87 6.89 2.41
C LYS A 110 10.48 8.27 2.90
N VAL A 111 10.20 8.37 4.20
CA VAL A 111 9.76 9.59 4.88
C VAL A 111 10.73 9.85 6.03
N LYS A 112 11.46 10.96 5.97
CA LYS A 112 12.41 11.40 7.00
C LYS A 112 11.70 12.12 8.13
N GLU A 113 12.44 12.43 9.20
CA GLU A 113 11.92 13.22 10.30
C GLU A 113 11.25 14.51 9.82
N LYS A 114 10.08 14.81 10.37
CA LYS A 114 9.23 15.99 10.07
C LYS A 114 8.65 16.03 8.66
N GLN A 115 8.97 15.09 7.77
CA GLN A 115 8.36 14.92 6.47
C GLN A 115 7.07 14.09 6.58
N GLY A 116 6.19 14.16 5.60
CA GLY A 116 4.95 13.39 5.61
C GLY A 116 4.04 13.69 4.44
N TYR A 117 2.90 13.04 4.42
CA TYR A 117 1.78 13.40 3.58
C TYR A 117 0.75 14.12 4.44
N HIS A 118 0.87 15.44 4.49
CA HIS A 118 0.24 16.26 5.54
C HIS A 118 -1.23 16.54 5.30
N ILE A 119 -1.69 16.49 4.04
CA ILE A 119 -3.08 16.79 3.69
C ILE A 119 -3.99 15.58 3.86
N TRP A 120 -5.23 15.85 4.24
CA TRP A 120 -6.30 14.88 4.25
C TRP A 120 -6.73 14.56 2.83
N HIS A 121 -6.51 13.33 2.37
CA HIS A 121 -6.83 12.87 1.03
C HIS A 121 -7.55 11.52 1.04
N TYR A 122 -8.06 11.14 -0.10
CA TYR A 122 -8.54 9.80 -0.42
C TYR A 122 -8.11 9.44 -1.83
N GLU A 123 -8.15 8.17 -2.21
CA GLU A 123 -7.32 7.65 -3.29
C GLU A 123 -7.99 7.62 -4.67
N ASN A 124 -9.29 7.93 -4.74
CA ASN A 124 -10.07 7.91 -5.97
C ASN A 124 -10.80 9.24 -6.23
N ASP A 125 -10.14 10.35 -5.95
CA ASP A 125 -10.67 11.70 -6.08
C ASP A 125 -10.58 12.30 -7.50
N GLU A 126 -9.86 11.64 -8.39
CA GLU A 126 -9.69 12.06 -9.79
C GLU A 126 -10.29 11.03 -10.75
N TYR A 127 -10.58 11.46 -11.99
CA TYR A 127 -11.14 10.59 -13.02
C TYR A 127 -10.21 9.42 -13.36
N GLU A 128 -8.90 9.63 -13.35
CA GLU A 128 -7.87 8.65 -13.64
C GLU A 128 -7.73 7.60 -12.54
N THR A 129 -8.14 7.93 -11.32
CA THR A 129 -8.03 7.06 -10.15
C THR A 129 -9.35 6.41 -9.73
N ARG A 130 -10.45 6.69 -10.45
CA ARG A 130 -11.82 6.24 -10.13
C ARG A 130 -11.98 4.73 -9.97
N ASP A 131 -11.13 3.94 -10.66
CA ASP A 131 -11.19 2.48 -10.65
C ASP A 131 -10.47 1.86 -9.42
N ARG A 132 -9.79 2.67 -8.61
CA ARG A 132 -9.21 2.24 -7.35
C ARG A 132 -10.31 1.83 -6.37
N PHE A 133 -10.18 0.62 -5.83
CA PHE A 133 -11.19 0.01 -4.96
C PHE A 133 -10.72 -0.13 -3.52
N LEU A 134 -9.53 -0.68 -3.31
CA LEU A 134 -8.89 -0.79 -2.01
C LEU A 134 -7.47 -0.23 -2.06
N VAL A 135 -7.05 0.36 -0.95
CA VAL A 135 -5.65 0.69 -0.67
C VAL A 135 -5.04 -0.43 0.14
N PHE A 136 -3.80 -0.77 -0.11
CA PHE A 136 -2.97 -1.55 0.80
C PHE A 136 -1.72 -0.77 1.16
N GLN A 137 -1.27 -0.92 2.41
CA GLN A 137 -0.04 -0.33 2.90
C GLN A 137 0.70 -1.34 3.78
N THR A 138 2.03 -1.44 3.61
CA THR A 138 2.86 -2.30 4.47
C THR A 138 4.07 -1.51 4.97
N TYR A 139 4.27 -1.48 6.28
CA TYR A 139 5.43 -0.81 6.88
C TYR A 139 6.65 -1.73 6.83
N LEU A 140 7.73 -1.25 6.22
CA LEU A 140 9.01 -1.95 6.11
C LEU A 140 9.99 -1.50 7.19
N GLN A 141 9.95 -0.21 7.55
CA GLN A 141 10.72 0.41 8.62
C GLN A 141 9.82 1.35 9.41
N ALA A 142 9.91 1.31 10.71
CA ALA A 142 9.17 2.17 11.62
C ALA A 142 10.09 3.17 12.32
N PRO A 143 9.68 4.44 12.47
CA PRO A 143 10.35 5.39 13.32
C PRO A 143 10.15 5.01 14.79
N SER A 144 11.00 5.51 15.67
CA SER A 144 10.83 5.27 17.11
C SER A 144 9.72 6.14 17.73
N GLU A 145 9.26 7.20 17.03
CA GLU A 145 8.21 8.10 17.47
C GLU A 145 7.51 8.74 16.25
N GLY A 146 6.18 8.80 16.27
CA GLY A 146 5.35 9.36 15.20
C GLY A 146 5.22 8.45 13.99
N GLY A 147 4.82 9.01 12.86
CA GLY A 147 4.74 8.29 11.57
C GLY A 147 3.45 7.50 11.34
N GLU A 148 2.43 7.70 12.17
CA GLU A 148 1.15 6.98 12.09
C GLU A 148 0.43 7.25 10.76
N THR A 149 -0.40 6.30 10.34
CA THR A 149 -1.45 6.54 9.36
C THR A 149 -2.71 6.94 10.11
N GLU A 150 -3.20 8.15 9.87
CA GLU A 150 -4.34 8.74 10.57
C GLU A 150 -5.57 8.81 9.67
N PHE A 151 -6.71 8.33 10.18
CA PHE A 151 -8.01 8.31 9.51
C PHE A 151 -8.94 9.35 10.14
N LEU A 152 -9.42 10.30 9.32
CA LEU A 152 -10.20 11.45 9.78
C LEU A 152 -11.55 11.04 10.39
N HIS A 153 -12.34 10.32 9.61
CA HIS A 153 -13.72 10.01 9.99
C HIS A 153 -13.83 8.91 11.05
N GLN A 154 -12.85 8.02 11.09
CA GLN A 154 -12.74 6.96 12.09
C GLN A 154 -12.09 7.43 13.39
N SER A 155 -11.53 8.67 13.41
CA SER A 155 -10.76 9.22 14.54
C SER A 155 -9.69 8.24 15.04
N LYS A 156 -9.01 7.57 14.08
CA LYS A 156 -8.08 6.48 14.35
C LYS A 156 -6.68 6.80 13.86
N ARG A 157 -5.68 6.51 14.69
CA ARG A 157 -4.26 6.52 14.34
C ARG A 157 -3.73 5.10 14.44
N ILE A 158 -3.04 4.66 13.40
CA ILE A 158 -2.44 3.34 13.35
C ILE A 158 -0.93 3.50 13.31
N ASP A 159 -0.28 2.98 14.36
CA ASP A 159 1.17 3.05 14.52
C ASP A 159 1.88 2.27 13.41
N PRO A 160 3.00 2.80 12.89
CA PRO A 160 3.87 2.09 11.98
C PRO A 160 4.62 1.00 12.74
N VAL A 161 4.27 -0.26 12.46
CA VAL A 161 4.94 -1.44 13.00
C VAL A 161 5.56 -2.22 11.84
N VAL A 162 6.82 -2.61 11.95
CA VAL A 162 7.51 -3.37 10.90
C VAL A 162 6.75 -4.66 10.57
N GLY A 163 6.53 -4.91 9.29
CA GLY A 163 5.79 -6.05 8.79
C GLY A 163 4.26 -5.95 8.90
N ARG A 164 3.72 -4.86 9.49
CA ARG A 164 2.27 -4.60 9.55
C ARG A 164 1.74 -4.22 8.19
N THR A 165 0.67 -4.88 7.77
CA THR A 165 -0.10 -4.52 6.56
C THR A 165 -1.46 -3.96 6.93
N LEU A 166 -1.87 -2.90 6.25
CA LEU A 166 -3.19 -2.29 6.34
C LEU A 166 -3.92 -2.43 5.00
N ILE A 167 -5.25 -2.61 5.04
CA ILE A 167 -6.13 -2.53 3.87
C ILE A 167 -7.38 -1.73 4.23
N TRP A 168 -7.78 -0.78 3.36
CA TRP A 168 -8.97 0.04 3.55
C TRP A 168 -9.58 0.49 2.21
N PRO A 169 -10.85 0.96 2.19
CA PRO A 169 -11.50 1.49 0.97
C PRO A 169 -10.85 2.79 0.49
N THR A 170 -10.81 2.99 -0.83
CA THR A 170 -10.19 4.17 -1.45
C THR A 170 -11.02 5.45 -1.37
N GLY A 171 -12.31 5.35 -1.03
CA GLY A 171 -13.27 6.45 -1.11
C GLY A 171 -13.16 7.49 0.01
N PHE A 172 -13.91 8.59 -0.17
CA PHE A 172 -13.94 9.75 0.74
C PHE A 172 -14.32 9.42 2.19
N THR A 173 -14.96 8.29 2.45
CA THR A 173 -15.27 7.80 3.80
C THR A 173 -14.02 7.45 4.60
N HIS A 174 -12.90 7.17 3.92
CA HIS A 174 -11.62 6.82 4.52
C HIS A 174 -10.55 7.88 4.20
N LYS A 175 -10.91 9.16 4.37
CA LYS A 175 -9.92 10.24 4.32
C LYS A 175 -8.84 9.99 5.35
N HIS A 176 -7.60 10.01 4.89
CA HIS A 176 -6.43 9.71 5.73
C HIS A 176 -5.26 10.61 5.37
N ARG A 177 -4.25 10.57 6.23
CA ARG A 177 -2.95 11.23 6.02
C ARG A 177 -1.84 10.43 6.68
N GLY A 178 -0.61 10.67 6.23
CA GLY A 178 0.59 10.13 6.86
C GLY A 178 1.19 11.14 7.81
N ASN A 179 1.12 10.90 9.12
CA ASN A 179 1.77 11.74 10.10
C ASN A 179 3.30 11.67 9.97
N PRO A 180 4.01 12.76 10.27
CA PRO A 180 5.46 12.78 10.19
C PRO A 180 6.12 11.89 11.25
N PRO A 181 7.22 11.20 10.93
CA PRO A 181 8.13 10.70 11.93
C PRO A 181 8.64 11.84 12.80
N LEU A 182 8.57 11.69 14.11
CA LEU A 182 9.12 12.66 15.06
C LEU A 182 10.56 12.30 15.44
N LYS A 183 10.92 10.99 15.35
CA LYS A 183 12.27 10.51 15.58
C LYS A 183 12.56 9.27 14.75
N GLY A 184 13.48 9.38 13.81
CA GLY A 184 13.87 8.34 12.86
C GLY A 184 13.11 8.46 11.54
N GLU A 185 13.16 7.41 10.73
CA GLU A 185 12.61 7.38 9.38
C GLU A 185 11.54 6.28 9.25
N LYS A 186 10.57 6.50 8.37
CA LYS A 186 9.55 5.53 7.98
C LYS A 186 9.76 5.10 6.53
N ILE A 187 9.79 3.78 6.29
CA ILE A 187 9.76 3.23 4.93
C ILE A 187 8.54 2.33 4.82
N TYR A 188 7.73 2.52 3.79
CA TYR A 188 6.51 1.74 3.60
C TYR A 188 6.14 1.56 2.13
N ILE A 189 5.44 0.48 1.85
CA ILE A 189 4.81 0.23 0.57
C ILE A 189 3.39 0.79 0.60
N THR A 190 2.94 1.42 -0.49
CA THR A 190 1.53 1.73 -0.75
C THR A 190 1.16 1.35 -2.17
N GLY A 191 -0.02 0.76 -2.33
CA GLY A 191 -0.56 0.43 -3.64
C GLY A 191 -2.06 0.30 -3.63
N TRP A 192 -2.62 0.03 -4.81
CA TRP A 192 -4.06 0.02 -5.02
C TRP A 192 -4.49 -1.25 -5.71
N LEU A 193 -5.64 -1.74 -5.30
CA LEU A 193 -6.41 -2.72 -6.06
C LEU A 193 -7.43 -1.98 -6.90
N ASN A 194 -7.33 -2.13 -8.20
CA ASN A 194 -8.22 -1.50 -9.16
C ASN A 194 -9.25 -2.53 -9.66
N MET A 195 -10.47 -2.06 -9.93
CA MET A 195 -11.48 -2.86 -10.61
C MET A 195 -11.33 -2.69 -12.12
N SER A 196 -11.31 -3.82 -12.84
CA SER A 196 -11.33 -3.82 -14.30
C SER A 196 -12.25 -4.90 -14.84
N PRO A 197 -13.04 -4.60 -15.88
CA PRO A 197 -13.81 -5.61 -16.61
C PRO A 197 -12.92 -6.49 -17.50
N PHE A 198 -11.72 -6.04 -17.83
CA PHE A 198 -10.83 -6.70 -18.79
C PHE A 198 -9.56 -7.25 -18.12
N VAL A 199 -9.10 -8.38 -18.65
CA VAL A 199 -7.83 -9.02 -18.27
C VAL A 199 -6.74 -8.49 -19.18
N ASP A 200 -5.82 -7.72 -18.64
CA ASP A 200 -4.51 -7.59 -19.27
C ASP A 200 -3.65 -8.79 -18.82
N SER A 201 -3.09 -9.51 -19.78
CA SER A 201 -2.27 -10.70 -19.52
C SER A 201 -0.99 -10.43 -18.73
N THR A 202 -0.64 -9.15 -18.55
CA THR A 202 0.57 -8.71 -17.84
C THR A 202 0.32 -8.36 -16.37
N SER A 203 -0.92 -8.19 -15.95
CA SER A 203 -1.26 -7.85 -14.58
C SER A 203 -1.37 -9.09 -13.70
N GLN A 204 -0.88 -9.02 -12.46
CA GLN A 204 -1.11 -10.08 -11.48
C GLN A 204 -2.56 -10.03 -11.00
N PHE A 205 -3.29 -11.14 -11.20
CA PHE A 205 -4.69 -11.23 -10.86
C PHE A 205 -4.90 -11.88 -9.51
N PHE A 206 -5.79 -11.28 -8.72
CA PHE A 206 -6.48 -12.03 -7.69
C PHE A 206 -7.64 -12.78 -8.38
N PRO A 207 -7.73 -14.11 -8.27
CA PRO A 207 -8.82 -14.84 -8.87
C PRO A 207 -10.13 -14.31 -8.30
N SER A 208 -11.06 -13.93 -9.20
CA SER A 208 -12.43 -13.67 -8.80
C SER A 208 -12.94 -14.93 -8.10
N GLN A 209 -13.42 -14.81 -6.87
CA GLN A 209 -14.15 -15.92 -6.25
C GLN A 209 -15.30 -16.27 -7.20
N GLN A 210 -15.21 -17.44 -7.82
CA GLN A 210 -16.32 -17.95 -8.61
C GLN A 210 -17.56 -17.91 -7.72
N ARG A 211 -18.62 -17.27 -8.20
CA ARG A 211 -19.93 -17.35 -7.56
C ARG A 211 -20.26 -18.83 -7.39
N LYS A 212 -20.01 -19.40 -6.24
CA LYS A 212 -20.69 -20.62 -5.86
C LYS A 212 -22.13 -20.18 -5.65
N ASN A 213 -22.98 -20.62 -6.55
CA ASN A 213 -24.42 -20.47 -6.43
C ASN A 213 -24.84 -20.94 -5.03
N VAL A 214 -25.16 -19.98 -4.17
CA VAL A 214 -25.89 -20.24 -2.95
C VAL A 214 -27.34 -19.95 -3.31
N LEU A 215 -28.06 -21.00 -3.66
CA LEU A 215 -29.51 -21.06 -3.59
C LEU A 215 -29.90 -21.06 -2.12
#